data_f2da9be256a427ca03bd353a1be8bc38
#
_entry.id   f2da9be256a427ca03bd353a1be8bc38
#
_cell.length_a   1.000
_cell.length_b   1.000
_cell.length_c   1.000
_cell.angle_alpha   90.00
_cell.angle_beta   90.00
_cell.angle_gamma   90.00
#
_symmetry.space_group_name_H-M   'P 1'
#
loop_
_entity.id
_entity.type
_entity.pdbx_description
1 polymer ?
#
loop_
_entity_poly.entity_id
_entity_poly.type
_entity_poly.pdbx_seq_one_letter_code
_entity_poly.pdbx_strand_id
1 'polypeptide(L)' 'LSNFNRKWDKRFERIERDLDTLQNRMVCDYVLKEDFLREMQGVHNKLDRILDHLLNHN' A
#
# COMPACT_ATOMS: atom_id res chain seq x y z
N LEU A 1 -13.10 23.21 34.60
CA LEU A 1 -11.95 22.34 34.39
C LEU A 1 -12.35 21.00 33.79
N SER A 2 -13.41 20.36 34.31
CA SER A 2 -13.89 19.08 33.77
C SER A 2 -14.42 19.18 32.35
N ASN A 3 -15.08 20.28 31.97
CA ASN A 3 -15.57 20.53 30.63
C ASN A 3 -14.42 20.78 29.63
N PHE A 4 -13.37 21.42 30.08
CA PHE A 4 -12.18 21.64 29.28
C PHE A 4 -11.46 20.31 28.97
N ASN A 5 -11.31 19.47 29.98
CA ASN A 5 -10.68 18.14 29.83
C ASN A 5 -11.49 17.25 28.89
N ARG A 6 -12.82 17.28 28.95
CA ARG A 6 -13.67 16.51 28.04
C ARG A 6 -13.50 16.91 26.59
N LYS A 7 -13.40 18.21 26.33
CA LYS A 7 -13.17 18.70 24.95
C LYS A 7 -11.84 18.24 24.40
N TRP A 8 -10.79 18.29 25.21
CA TRP A 8 -9.48 17.83 24.82
C TRP A 8 -9.44 16.32 24.59
N ASP A 9 -10.07 15.54 25.46
CA ASP A 9 -10.15 14.09 25.34
C ASP A 9 -10.86 13.68 24.04
N LYS A 10 -11.96 14.35 23.70
CA LYS A 10 -12.67 14.09 22.44
C LYS A 10 -11.82 14.43 21.22
N ARG A 11 -11.06 15.51 21.27
CA ARG A 11 -10.16 15.89 20.20
C ARG A 11 -9.02 14.87 20.04
N PHE A 12 -8.45 14.43 21.15
CA PHE A 12 -7.42 13.41 21.13
C PHE A 12 -7.93 12.11 20.53
N GLU A 13 -9.09 11.66 20.94
CA GLU A 13 -9.71 10.44 20.39
C GLU A 13 -9.94 10.56 18.89
N ARG A 14 -10.36 11.73 18.43
CA ARG A 14 -10.56 11.99 17.01
C ARG A 14 -9.26 11.93 16.22
N ILE A 15 -8.23 12.55 16.74
CA ILE A 15 -6.90 12.55 16.14
C ILE A 15 -6.36 11.13 16.07
N GLU A 16 -6.51 10.35 17.14
CA GLU A 16 -6.09 8.95 17.14
C GLU A 16 -6.81 8.13 16.08
N ARG A 17 -8.12 8.32 15.94
CA ARG A 17 -8.89 7.62 14.90
C ARG A 17 -8.48 8.02 13.50
N ASP A 18 -8.22 9.31 13.30
CA ASP A 18 -7.78 9.82 12.00
C ASP A 18 -6.39 9.28 11.65
N LEU A 19 -5.50 9.20 12.63
CA LEU A 19 -4.18 8.61 12.44
C LEU A 19 -4.27 7.12 12.11
N ASP A 20 -5.12 6.37 12.79
CA ASP A 20 -5.34 4.96 12.51
C ASP A 20 -5.88 4.76 11.09
N THR A 21 -6.83 5.57 10.68
CA THR A 21 -7.39 5.51 9.33
C THR A 21 -6.34 5.81 8.29
N LEU A 22 -5.53 6.83 8.52
CA LEU A 22 -4.44 7.19 7.62
C LEU A 22 -3.39 6.07 7.54
N GLN A 23 -3.02 5.51 8.68
CA GLN A 23 -2.06 4.42 8.75
C GLN A 23 -2.55 3.19 7.99
N ASN A 24 -3.83 2.84 8.16
CA ASN A 24 -4.44 1.74 7.43
C ASN A 24 -4.45 1.96 5.92
N ARG A 25 -4.73 3.19 5.48
CA ARG A 25 -4.65 3.55 4.07
C ARG A 25 -3.25 3.39 3.52
N MET A 26 -2.26 3.87 4.24
CA MET A 26 -0.86 3.75 3.83
C MET A 26 -0.44 2.29 3.70
N VAL A 27 -0.86 1.44 4.62
CA VAL A 27 -0.57 0.00 4.57
C VAL A 27 -1.25 -0.63 3.35
N CYS A 28 -2.53 -0.31 3.10
CA CYS A 28 -3.25 -0.83 1.94
C CYS A 28 -2.61 -0.39 0.62
N ASP A 29 -2.23 0.88 0.51
CA ASP A 29 -1.56 1.40 -0.68
C ASP A 29 -0.20 0.72 -0.90
N TYR A 30 0.53 0.47 0.17
CA TYR A 30 1.80 -0.23 0.11
C TYR A 30 1.63 -1.66 -0.38
N VAL A 31 0.63 -2.37 0.15
CA VAL A 31 0.34 -3.75 -0.26
C VAL A 31 -0.07 -3.82 -1.73
N LEU A 32 -0.92 -2.89 -2.18
CA LEU A 32 -1.31 -2.81 -3.58
C LEU A 32 -0.13 -2.54 -4.49
N LYS A 33 0.76 -1.66 -4.09
CA LYS A 33 1.98 -1.36 -4.84
C LYS A 33 2.90 -2.57 -4.92
N GLU A 34 3.08 -3.28 -3.82
CA GLU A 34 3.89 -4.50 -3.78
C GLU A 34 3.31 -5.58 -4.69
N ASP A 35 2.00 -5.78 -4.65
CA ASP A 35 1.34 -6.76 -5.52
C ASP A 35 1.49 -6.39 -6.98
N PHE A 36 1.31 -5.13 -7.32
CA PHE A 36 1.50 -4.64 -8.69
C PHE A 36 2.92 -4.90 -9.18
N LEU A 37 3.92 -4.57 -8.37
CA LEU A 37 5.32 -4.80 -8.73
C LEU A 37 5.62 -6.28 -8.92
N ARG A 38 5.05 -7.14 -8.09
CA ARG A 38 5.21 -8.59 -8.21
C ARG A 38 4.59 -9.11 -9.50
N GLU A 39 3.39 -8.65 -9.83
CA GLU A 39 2.74 -9.03 -11.07
C GLU A 39 3.51 -8.53 -12.29
N MET A 40 4.02 -7.31 -12.26
CA MET A 40 4.85 -6.77 -13.33
C MET A 40 6.13 -7.56 -13.50
N GLN A 41 6.74 -8.02 -12.42
CA GLN A 41 7.92 -8.88 -12.48
C GLN A 41 7.59 -10.20 -13.17
N GLY A 42 6.44 -10.79 -12.87
CA GLY A 42 5.98 -12.01 -13.54
C GLY A 42 5.77 -11.82 -15.02
N VAL A 43 5.15 -10.72 -15.43
CA VAL A 43 4.95 -10.38 -16.85
C VAL A 43 6.30 -10.18 -17.55
N HIS A 44 7.21 -9.48 -16.92
CA HIS A 44 8.54 -9.24 -17.46
C HIS A 44 9.31 -10.55 -17.67
N ASN A 45 9.23 -11.46 -16.71
CA ASN A 45 9.86 -12.77 -16.82
C ASN A 45 9.28 -13.58 -18.00
N LYS A 46 7.97 -13.52 -18.19
CA LYS A 46 7.32 -14.20 -19.32
C LYS A 46 7.76 -13.61 -20.65
N LEU A 47 7.85 -12.29 -20.74
CA LEU A 47 8.34 -11.61 -21.94
C LEU A 47 9.78 -12.01 -22.27
N ASP A 48 10.64 -12.08 -21.26
CA ASP A 48 12.02 -12.52 -21.43
C ASP A 48 12.10 -13.94 -22.00
N ARG A 49 11.27 -14.84 -21.50
CA ARG A 49 11.19 -16.21 -22.01
C ARG A 49 10.75 -16.26 -23.47
N ILE A 50 9.76 -15.45 -23.84
CA ILE A 50 9.26 -15.40 -25.21
C ILE A 50 10.35 -14.85 -26.13
N LEU A 51 11.03 -13.80 -25.72
CA LEU A 51 12.11 -13.21 -26.50
C LEU A 51 13.27 -14.18 -26.68
N ASP A 52 13.67 -14.87 -25.61
CA ASP A 52 14.71 -15.90 -25.67
C ASP A 52 14.33 -17.00 -26.66
N HIS A 53 13.08 -17.46 -26.60
CA HIS A 53 12.61 -18.51 -27.50
C HIS A 53 12.65 -18.06 -28.94
N LEU A 54 12.23 -16.84 -29.23
CA LEU A 54 12.25 -16.28 -30.59
C LEU A 54 13.68 -16.10 -31.12
N LEU A 55 14.57 -15.61 -30.24
CA LEU A 55 15.96 -15.38 -30.61
C LEU A 55 16.76 -16.67 -30.81
N ASN A 56 16.48 -17.68 -30.03
CA ASN A 56 17.21 -18.95 -30.07
C ASN A 56 16.69 -19.93 -31.09
N HIS A 57 15.54 -19.66 -31.70
CA HIS A 57 14.96 -20.51 -32.76
C HIS A 57 15.41 -20.17 -34.14
N ASN A 58 16.17 -19.10 -34.26
CA ASN A 58 16.79 -18.72 -35.54
C ASN A 58 18.24 -19.18 -35.56
#